data_03bf589c917b1acf6e442dc12b45fe8f
#
_entry.id   03bf589c917b1acf6e442dc12b45fe8f
#
_cell.length_a   1.000
_cell.length_b   1.000
_cell.length_c   1.000
_cell.angle_alpha   90.00
_cell.angle_beta   90.00
_cell.angle_gamma   90.00
#
_symmetry.space_group_name_H-M   'P 1'
#
loop_
_entity.id
_entity.type
_entity.pdbx_description
1 polymer ?
#
loop_
_entity_poly.entity_id
_entity_poly.type
_entity_poly.pdbx_seq_one_letter_code
_entity_poly.pdbx_strand_id
1 'polypeptide(L)'
;MGGNDSTPDEREGVDREDDVPSTDIEETTDDLPLGDFNDGSVGIDDSGDPDDPAGPRAPPEDPDIDRLTSAPSGDSPARDDSTRSEPFDDDPPQDGLFDDLLSGDPIFENKDVLRPSYTPDQLPHRQDQINDMATILVGALRGETPSNILIYGKTGTGKTASAKFVSNELETTSQKYDVPCEVEYINCEVTDTQYRVLARLANTFIEANERHIETRLASLRDLKERATGGQTTLNDTAAESTDIVETTDAAENTDTAGRAVDTEETEDAANAGDGNACLADDPEFDSIAAVDDRIEELEADLDAFEPVPMTGWPTDRVYSTFFDAVDYHERVVVIMLDEIDKLVEKSGDDTLYNLSRMNAELDTSRVSIMGISNDLKFTEFLDPRVKSSLGEEEIVFPPYDATQLRDILAARADIAFEPDALSEDVIPLCAAFAAQEHGDARRALDLLRTAGELAERSQTERVDENHVRQAQEKIELDRVVEVVRTLPTQSKVVLFAVILLERNGAQNINTGEVYNIYRRLCDEIDADVLTQRRVTDLISELDMLGIVNAVVVSKGRYGRTKEMNLSVPIEETEAVLTSDSRLGDIEDVQPFVQARFDS
;
A
#
# COMPACT_ATOMS: atom_id res chain seq x y z
N MET A 1 62.86 -36.87 16.14
CA MET A 1 62.58 -37.88 17.15
C MET A 1 61.11 -38.06 17.14
N GLY A 2 60.66 -38.97 16.51
CA GLY A 2 60.21 -40.32 16.69
C GLY A 2 58.68 -40.19 16.73
N GLY A 3 57.88 -40.71 15.90
CA GLY A 3 57.89 -41.92 15.11
C GLY A 3 56.68 -42.76 15.43
N ASN A 4 56.05 -43.22 14.35
CA ASN A 4 55.18 -44.37 14.19
C ASN A 4 53.66 -44.09 14.23
N ASP A 5 52.95 -44.17 13.11
CA ASP A 5 52.79 -45.23 12.10
C ASP A 5 51.96 -46.41 12.65
N SER A 6 50.79 -46.61 12.05
CA SER A 6 50.26 -47.90 11.65
C SER A 6 48.74 -47.89 11.40
N THR A 7 48.33 -47.85 10.16
CA THR A 7 47.26 -48.70 9.62
C THR A 7 47.87 -50.11 9.39
N PRO A 8 47.13 -51.24 9.12
CA PRO A 8 45.85 -51.40 8.44
C PRO A 8 44.99 -52.58 9.00
N ASP A 9 43.89 -52.88 8.43
CA ASP A 9 43.48 -54.09 7.73
C ASP A 9 42.00 -54.51 7.95
N GLU A 10 41.32 -54.62 6.87
CA GLU A 10 40.41 -55.60 6.31
C GLU A 10 39.71 -56.65 7.22
N ARG A 11 38.39 -56.80 7.03
CA ARG A 11 37.68 -57.98 6.51
C ARG A 11 36.30 -58.23 7.11
N GLU A 12 35.40 -58.60 6.14
CA GLU A 12 34.28 -59.55 6.21
C GLU A 12 33.04 -59.09 7.00
N GLY A 13 31.89 -58.86 6.45
CA GLY A 13 31.11 -59.75 5.57
C GLY A 13 30.18 -60.64 6.38
N VAL A 14 28.89 -60.22 6.59
CA VAL A 14 27.79 -61.18 6.79
C VAL A 14 26.49 -60.56 6.30
N ASP A 15 25.93 -61.12 5.26
CA ASP A 15 24.54 -61.08 4.80
C ASP A 15 23.57 -61.47 5.91
N ARG A 16 22.48 -60.72 6.06
CA ARG A 16 21.21 -61.26 6.54
C ARG A 16 20.07 -60.51 5.90
N GLU A 17 19.44 -61.19 4.94
CA GLU A 17 18.04 -60.99 4.55
C GLU A 17 17.14 -61.22 5.77
N ASP A 18 16.19 -60.34 6.01
CA ASP A 18 14.97 -60.64 6.75
C ASP A 18 13.80 -59.84 6.19
N ASP A 19 12.97 -60.55 5.48
CA ASP A 19 11.52 -60.57 5.32
C ASP A 19 10.73 -59.28 5.68
N VAL A 20 10.13 -58.72 4.63
CA VAL A 20 8.96 -57.84 4.71
C VAL A 20 7.72 -58.67 4.39
N PRO A 21 6.70 -58.71 5.22
CA PRO A 21 5.40 -59.24 4.80
C PRO A 21 4.57 -58.11 4.12
N SER A 22 4.29 -58.34 2.85
CA SER A 22 3.23 -57.70 2.08
C SER A 22 1.87 -58.01 2.70
N THR A 23 1.11 -56.97 3.06
CA THR A 23 -0.33 -57.10 3.27
C THR A 23 -1.08 -56.42 2.12
N ASP A 24 -1.66 -57.28 1.32
CA ASP A 24 -2.72 -56.98 0.34
C ASP A 24 -3.90 -56.32 1.06
N ILE A 25 -4.33 -55.17 0.56
CA ILE A 25 -5.63 -54.61 0.88
C ILE A 25 -6.45 -54.67 -0.40
N GLU A 26 -7.44 -55.57 -0.35
CA GLU A 26 -8.48 -55.77 -1.35
C GLU A 26 -9.28 -54.46 -1.60
N GLU A 27 -9.42 -54.12 -2.88
CA GLU A 27 -10.46 -53.26 -3.41
C GLU A 27 -11.84 -53.85 -3.15
N THR A 28 -12.66 -53.20 -2.36
CA THR A 28 -14.10 -53.41 -2.37
C THR A 28 -14.77 -52.17 -2.98
N THR A 29 -15.16 -52.31 -4.22
CA THR A 29 -16.13 -51.50 -4.90
C THR A 29 -17.50 -51.78 -4.31
N ASP A 30 -18.12 -50.80 -3.63
CA ASP A 30 -19.54 -50.83 -3.31
C ASP A 30 -20.29 -49.82 -4.18
N ASP A 31 -21.06 -50.39 -5.08
CA ASP A 31 -22.10 -49.78 -5.90
C ASP A 31 -23.20 -49.16 -5.00
N LEU A 32 -23.48 -47.88 -5.13
CA LEU A 32 -24.74 -47.25 -4.69
C LEU A 32 -25.47 -46.63 -5.88
N PRO A 33 -26.77 -46.82 -5.98
CA PRO A 33 -27.53 -46.56 -7.19
C PRO A 33 -27.90 -45.09 -7.40
N LEU A 34 -27.83 -44.67 -8.68
CA LEU A 34 -28.37 -43.44 -9.22
C LEU A 34 -29.89 -43.40 -8.98
N GLY A 35 -30.31 -42.42 -8.17
CA GLY A 35 -31.72 -42.05 -8.04
C GLY A 35 -32.08 -40.97 -9.05
N ASP A 36 -32.95 -41.31 -9.97
CA ASP A 36 -33.65 -40.41 -10.90
C ASP A 36 -34.37 -39.32 -10.13
N PHE A 37 -34.08 -38.05 -10.41
CA PHE A 37 -34.99 -36.95 -10.10
C PHE A 37 -35.58 -36.38 -11.39
N ASN A 38 -36.80 -36.66 -11.47
CA ASN A 38 -37.84 -36.33 -12.42
C ASN A 38 -37.99 -34.82 -12.68
N ASP A 39 -38.04 -34.52 -13.96
CA ASP A 39 -38.48 -33.31 -14.61
C ASP A 39 -39.89 -32.91 -14.14
N GLY A 40 -40.03 -31.71 -13.59
CA GLY A 40 -41.27 -31.07 -13.18
C GLY A 40 -41.42 -29.69 -13.80
N SER A 41 -41.79 -29.68 -15.08
CA SER A 41 -42.31 -28.49 -15.76
C SER A 41 -43.65 -28.07 -15.14
N VAL A 42 -43.75 -26.86 -14.62
CA VAL A 42 -45.02 -26.18 -14.33
C VAL A 42 -45.09 -24.93 -15.16
N GLY A 43 -46.19 -24.88 -15.89
CA GLY A 43 -46.58 -23.96 -16.96
C GLY A 43 -46.71 -22.51 -16.54
N ILE A 44 -46.41 -21.70 -17.51
CA ILE A 44 -46.67 -20.28 -17.62
C ILE A 44 -48.16 -20.09 -17.93
N ASP A 45 -48.86 -19.34 -17.10
CA ASP A 45 -50.13 -18.71 -17.48
C ASP A 45 -49.92 -17.21 -17.68
N ASP A 46 -50.16 -16.84 -18.90
CA ASP A 46 -50.17 -15.52 -19.50
C ASP A 46 -51.52 -14.84 -19.21
N SER A 47 -51.50 -13.65 -18.59
CA SER A 47 -52.54 -12.63 -18.87
C SER A 47 -52.26 -11.31 -18.14
N GLY A 48 -52.10 -10.24 -18.92
CA GLY A 48 -52.42 -8.89 -18.48
C GLY A 48 -51.37 -7.81 -18.63
N ASP A 49 -51.21 -7.31 -19.84
CA ASP A 49 -50.86 -5.91 -20.13
C ASP A 49 -52.16 -5.07 -20.02
N PRO A 50 -52.20 -3.75 -19.74
CA PRO A 50 -51.34 -2.71 -20.28
C PRO A 50 -51.07 -1.47 -19.38
N ASP A 51 -50.18 -0.61 -19.94
CA ASP A 51 -50.17 0.86 -19.87
C ASP A 51 -49.26 1.56 -18.85
N ASP A 52 -48.17 2.07 -19.45
CA ASP A 52 -47.69 3.46 -19.55
C ASP A 52 -46.55 3.93 -18.60
N PRO A 53 -45.62 4.70 -19.16
CA PRO A 53 -44.30 4.90 -18.61
C PRO A 53 -44.23 6.15 -17.71
N ALA A 54 -43.71 6.02 -16.51
CA ALA A 54 -43.29 7.15 -15.69
C ALA A 54 -41.78 7.30 -15.73
N GLY A 55 -41.33 8.42 -16.29
CA GLY A 55 -39.93 8.83 -16.38
C GLY A 55 -39.25 9.06 -15.02
N PRO A 56 -37.95 9.28 -15.03
CA PRO A 56 -37.13 9.28 -13.82
C PRO A 56 -37.41 10.49 -12.94
N ARG A 57 -37.66 10.23 -11.66
CA ARG A 57 -37.78 11.26 -10.62
C ARG A 57 -36.38 11.82 -10.29
N ALA A 58 -36.26 13.14 -10.37
CA ALA A 58 -35.15 13.93 -9.87
C ALA A 58 -35.00 13.79 -8.34
N PRO A 59 -33.77 13.91 -7.82
CA PRO A 59 -33.52 13.91 -6.37
C PRO A 59 -34.08 15.19 -5.72
N PRO A 60 -34.41 15.17 -4.41
CA PRO A 60 -34.96 16.32 -3.72
C PRO A 60 -33.89 17.41 -3.54
N GLU A 61 -34.31 18.63 -3.80
CA GLU A 61 -33.57 19.88 -3.61
C GLU A 61 -33.31 20.12 -2.11
N ASP A 62 -32.08 20.50 -1.80
CA ASP A 62 -31.66 21.00 -0.48
C ASP A 62 -32.38 22.31 -0.14
N PRO A 63 -32.76 22.55 1.13
CA PRO A 63 -33.37 23.81 1.53
C PRO A 63 -32.34 24.93 1.68
N ASP A 64 -32.68 26.06 1.08
CA ASP A 64 -32.11 27.40 1.10
C ASP A 64 -31.29 27.80 2.33
N ILE A 65 -29.98 28.02 2.11
CA ILE A 65 -29.11 28.85 2.96
C ILE A 65 -28.95 30.23 2.33
N ASP A 66 -30.03 30.97 2.24
CA ASP A 66 -29.99 32.39 1.86
C ASP A 66 -31.06 33.19 2.64
N ARG A 67 -30.86 33.31 3.96
CA ARG A 67 -31.59 34.30 4.78
C ARG A 67 -30.86 34.59 6.08
N LEU A 68 -29.77 35.31 6.01
CA LEU A 68 -29.23 36.06 7.16
C LEU A 68 -28.27 37.16 6.68
N THR A 69 -28.75 38.07 5.80
CA THR A 69 -28.14 39.38 5.61
C THR A 69 -29.25 40.38 5.27
N SER A 70 -29.87 40.94 6.28
CA SER A 70 -30.51 42.23 6.16
C SER A 70 -30.72 42.81 7.57
N ALA A 71 -29.83 43.74 7.92
CA ALA A 71 -30.04 44.67 9.01
C ALA A 71 -31.05 45.76 8.58
N PRO A 72 -31.96 46.20 9.43
CA PRO A 72 -32.74 47.38 9.18
C PRO A 72 -32.01 48.63 9.70
N SER A 73 -31.81 49.58 8.82
CA SER A 73 -31.53 50.98 9.10
C SER A 73 -32.74 51.64 9.77
N GLY A 74 -32.52 52.30 10.89
CA GLY A 74 -33.55 53.06 11.59
C GLY A 74 -32.96 54.08 12.55
N ASP A 75 -32.83 55.28 12.04
CA ASP A 75 -33.02 56.63 12.65
C ASP A 75 -32.46 56.92 14.04
N SER A 76 -31.57 57.93 14.04
CA SER A 76 -31.13 58.72 15.19
C SER A 76 -32.26 59.62 15.74
N PRO A 77 -32.19 60.00 17.03
CA PRO A 77 -31.88 61.37 17.29
C PRO A 77 -30.81 61.64 18.36
N ALA A 78 -30.12 62.78 18.14
CA ALA A 78 -29.13 63.35 19.00
C ALA A 78 -29.68 63.78 20.38
N ARG A 79 -28.84 63.70 21.39
CA ARG A 79 -28.64 64.64 22.50
C ARG A 79 -27.56 64.15 23.47
N ASP A 80 -26.54 64.96 23.50
CA ASP A 80 -26.03 65.83 24.57
C ASP A 80 -25.11 65.18 25.62
N ASP A 81 -23.92 65.58 25.43
CA ASP A 81 -22.83 66.05 26.26
C ASP A 81 -22.80 65.69 27.76
N SER A 82 -21.60 65.43 28.10
CA SER A 82 -20.91 65.56 29.39
C SER A 82 -20.77 64.28 30.25
N THR A 83 -19.48 63.98 30.43
CA THR A 83 -18.77 63.61 31.65
C THR A 83 -18.23 62.18 31.75
N ARG A 84 -16.93 62.27 31.94
CA ARG A 84 -16.02 61.29 32.60
C ARG A 84 -15.54 60.06 31.82
N SER A 85 -14.36 60.28 31.27
CA SER A 85 -13.33 59.26 31.06
C SER A 85 -12.98 58.57 32.37
N GLU A 86 -13.41 57.32 32.50
CA GLU A 86 -12.71 56.36 33.34
C GLU A 86 -11.76 55.57 32.46
N PRO A 87 -10.55 55.22 32.93
CA PRO A 87 -9.62 54.42 32.16
C PRO A 87 -10.21 53.03 31.95
N PHE A 88 -10.26 52.59 30.69
CA PHE A 88 -10.43 51.18 30.38
C PHE A 88 -9.27 50.43 31.06
N ASP A 89 -9.59 49.61 32.02
CA ASP A 89 -8.71 48.53 32.47
C ASP A 89 -8.41 47.72 31.20
N ASP A 90 -7.13 47.69 30.82
CA ASP A 90 -6.58 46.67 29.91
C ASP A 90 -6.70 45.33 30.64
N ASP A 91 -7.82 44.64 30.42
CA ASP A 91 -7.87 43.23 30.68
C ASP A 91 -6.80 42.58 29.78
N PRO A 92 -5.89 41.77 30.31
CA PRO A 92 -4.95 41.04 29.49
C PRO A 92 -5.75 40.21 28.47
N PRO A 93 -5.25 40.06 27.25
CA PRO A 93 -5.90 39.22 26.26
C PRO A 93 -6.18 37.85 26.92
N GLN A 94 -7.43 37.42 26.92
CA GLN A 94 -7.80 36.07 27.35
C GLN A 94 -7.07 35.15 26.39
N ASP A 95 -6.09 34.40 26.93
CA ASP A 95 -5.39 33.38 26.20
C ASP A 95 -6.44 32.47 25.56
N GLY A 96 -6.35 32.28 24.25
CA GLY A 96 -7.30 31.45 23.51
C GLY A 96 -7.23 30.00 23.98
N LEU A 97 -8.31 29.24 23.84
CA LEU A 97 -8.41 27.82 24.21
C LEU A 97 -7.22 26.98 23.69
N PHE A 98 -6.58 27.41 22.61
CA PHE A 98 -5.46 26.72 21.97
C PHE A 98 -4.10 27.26 22.43
N ASP A 99 -4.01 28.45 22.98
CA ASP A 99 -2.75 29.06 23.39
C ASP A 99 -2.13 28.33 24.58
N ASP A 100 -2.95 27.88 25.52
CA ASP A 100 -2.52 27.04 26.64
C ASP A 100 -2.02 25.65 26.18
N LEU A 101 -2.60 25.11 25.12
CA LEU A 101 -2.23 23.80 24.56
C LEU A 101 -0.96 23.86 23.71
N LEU A 102 -0.65 25.05 23.16
CA LEU A 102 0.55 25.30 22.34
C LEU A 102 1.73 25.85 23.17
N SER A 103 1.54 26.06 24.48
CA SER A 103 2.55 26.71 25.34
C SER A 103 3.71 25.81 25.76
N GLY A 104 3.70 24.50 25.45
CA GLY A 104 4.78 23.56 25.74
C GLY A 104 5.89 23.60 24.67
N ASP A 105 7.11 23.22 25.08
CA ASP A 105 8.19 22.99 24.13
C ASP A 105 7.80 21.81 23.22
N PRO A 106 8.01 21.89 21.89
CA PRO A 106 7.68 20.81 20.99
C PRO A 106 8.54 19.58 21.28
N ILE A 107 7.94 18.42 21.33
CA ILE A 107 8.66 17.14 21.47
C ILE A 107 9.14 16.64 20.12
N PHE A 108 8.38 16.90 19.06
CA PHE A 108 8.70 16.47 17.70
C PHE A 108 9.26 17.62 16.86
N GLU A 109 10.37 17.35 16.17
CA GLU A 109 10.86 18.15 15.04
C GLU A 109 10.09 17.78 13.75
N ASN A 110 9.99 16.48 13.46
CA ASN A 110 9.28 15.97 12.29
C ASN A 110 8.56 14.64 12.57
N LYS A 111 7.32 14.73 12.99
CA LYS A 111 6.48 13.58 13.35
C LYS A 111 6.17 12.64 12.16
N ASP A 112 6.15 13.15 10.93
CA ASP A 112 5.78 12.37 9.76
C ASP A 112 6.80 11.27 9.42
N VAL A 113 8.05 11.43 9.87
CA VAL A 113 9.10 10.41 9.75
C VAL A 113 8.75 9.10 10.45
N LEU A 114 7.90 9.13 11.49
CA LEU A 114 7.46 7.95 12.23
C LEU A 114 6.24 7.26 11.62
N ARG A 115 5.63 7.84 10.58
CA ARG A 115 4.46 7.24 9.93
C ARG A 115 4.85 6.05 9.04
N PRO A 116 3.97 5.03 8.92
CA PRO A 116 4.19 3.87 8.04
C PRO A 116 4.35 4.22 6.55
N SER A 117 3.82 5.37 6.13
CA SER A 117 3.91 5.87 4.75
C SER A 117 5.26 6.46 4.39
N TYR A 118 6.09 6.82 5.37
CA TYR A 118 7.40 7.40 5.14
C TYR A 118 8.40 6.32 4.69
N THR A 119 9.03 6.55 3.55
CA THR A 119 10.13 5.71 3.05
C THR A 119 11.46 6.41 3.36
N PRO A 120 12.35 5.80 4.15
CA PRO A 120 13.65 6.40 4.49
C PRO A 120 14.66 6.25 3.36
N ASP A 121 15.63 7.16 3.31
CA ASP A 121 16.79 7.08 2.41
C ASP A 121 17.74 5.92 2.77
N GLN A 122 17.69 5.43 4.01
CA GLN A 122 18.51 4.31 4.48
C GLN A 122 17.63 3.28 5.20
N LEU A 123 17.82 2.02 4.86
CA LEU A 123 17.10 0.88 5.44
C LEU A 123 18.11 -0.01 6.19
N PRO A 124 18.36 0.26 7.47
CA PRO A 124 19.28 -0.54 8.29
C PRO A 124 18.87 -2.01 8.29
N HIS A 125 19.85 -2.91 8.28
CA HIS A 125 19.67 -4.37 8.37
C HIS A 125 18.89 -5.00 7.20
N ARG A 126 18.79 -4.29 6.05
CA ARG A 126 18.21 -4.82 4.79
C ARG A 126 19.18 -4.74 3.61
N GLN A 127 20.45 -4.46 3.87
CA GLN A 127 21.45 -4.27 2.82
C GLN A 127 21.61 -5.51 1.94
N ASP A 128 21.54 -6.71 2.52
CA ASP A 128 21.65 -7.97 1.76
C ASP A 128 20.48 -8.11 0.79
N GLN A 129 19.23 -7.94 1.26
CA GLN A 129 18.03 -8.02 0.42
C GLN A 129 18.00 -6.93 -0.66
N ILE A 130 18.45 -5.71 -0.32
CA ILE A 130 18.58 -4.60 -1.27
C ILE A 130 19.61 -4.93 -2.35
N ASN A 131 20.77 -5.48 -1.98
CA ASN A 131 21.81 -5.87 -2.91
C ASN A 131 21.36 -7.03 -3.82
N ASP A 132 20.61 -7.99 -3.27
CA ASP A 132 20.05 -9.10 -4.04
C ASP A 132 19.08 -8.57 -5.09
N MET A 133 18.11 -7.71 -4.73
CA MET A 133 17.19 -7.07 -5.67
C MET A 133 17.94 -6.25 -6.72
N ALA A 134 18.90 -5.42 -6.32
CA ALA A 134 19.69 -4.59 -7.23
C ALA A 134 20.50 -5.45 -8.22
N THR A 135 21.03 -6.60 -7.76
CA THR A 135 21.78 -7.53 -8.62
C THR A 135 20.90 -8.15 -9.69
N ILE A 136 19.65 -8.50 -9.35
CA ILE A 136 18.68 -9.05 -10.30
C ILE A 136 18.24 -7.97 -11.30
N LEU A 137 17.91 -6.79 -10.80
CA LEU A 137 17.37 -5.69 -11.61
C LEU A 137 18.43 -4.96 -12.47
N VAL A 138 19.73 -5.18 -12.22
CA VAL A 138 20.79 -4.53 -13.04
C VAL A 138 20.69 -4.87 -14.54
N GLY A 139 20.06 -6.01 -14.90
CA GLY A 139 19.76 -6.38 -16.27
C GLY A 139 18.91 -5.33 -16.98
N ALA A 140 17.97 -4.69 -16.27
CA ALA A 140 17.15 -3.61 -16.83
C ALA A 140 18.00 -2.44 -17.35
N LEU A 141 19.06 -2.05 -16.63
CA LEU A 141 19.99 -0.99 -17.07
C LEU A 141 20.84 -1.36 -18.27
N ARG A 142 20.81 -2.63 -18.71
CA ARG A 142 21.47 -3.12 -19.93
C ARG A 142 20.49 -3.34 -21.08
N GLY A 143 19.20 -3.01 -20.86
CA GLY A 143 18.14 -3.31 -21.83
C GLY A 143 17.79 -4.81 -21.89
N GLU A 144 18.24 -5.61 -20.90
CA GLU A 144 17.92 -7.03 -20.78
C GLU A 144 16.64 -7.21 -19.96
N THR A 145 15.92 -8.32 -20.16
CA THR A 145 14.77 -8.66 -19.31
C THR A 145 15.26 -9.14 -17.94
N PRO A 146 14.99 -8.43 -16.83
CA PRO A 146 15.32 -8.94 -15.50
C PRO A 146 14.46 -10.15 -15.15
N SER A 147 14.98 -11.03 -14.28
CA SER A 147 14.16 -12.12 -13.71
C SER A 147 13.03 -11.56 -12.86
N ASN A 148 11.92 -12.29 -12.81
CA ASN A 148 10.84 -12.00 -11.87
C ASN A 148 11.31 -12.25 -10.44
N ILE A 149 10.87 -11.39 -9.51
CA ILE A 149 11.26 -11.44 -8.10
C ILE A 149 10.02 -11.69 -7.24
N LEU A 150 10.08 -12.68 -6.37
CA LEU A 150 9.08 -12.91 -5.34
C LEU A 150 9.64 -12.57 -3.97
N ILE A 151 9.08 -11.54 -3.33
CA ILE A 151 9.49 -11.06 -2.01
C ILE A 151 8.45 -11.48 -0.99
N TYR A 152 8.84 -12.20 0.05
CA TYR A 152 7.91 -12.61 1.09
C TYR A 152 8.50 -12.57 2.49
N GLY A 153 7.62 -12.43 3.47
CA GLY A 153 7.97 -12.28 4.88
C GLY A 153 6.78 -11.71 5.66
N LYS A 154 6.86 -11.70 6.97
CA LYS A 154 5.81 -11.12 7.83
C LYS A 154 5.62 -9.62 7.58
N THR A 155 4.49 -9.09 8.04
CA THR A 155 4.24 -7.63 8.05
C THR A 155 5.33 -6.89 8.83
N GLY A 156 5.61 -5.63 8.43
CA GLY A 156 6.57 -4.77 9.12
C GLY A 156 8.03 -5.18 9.02
N THR A 157 8.39 -6.14 8.14
CA THR A 157 9.79 -6.56 7.93
C THR A 157 10.56 -5.71 6.90
N GLY A 158 9.95 -4.64 6.37
CA GLY A 158 10.60 -3.71 5.47
C GLY A 158 10.56 -4.08 3.98
N LYS A 159 9.80 -5.11 3.56
CA LYS A 159 9.67 -5.55 2.15
C LYS A 159 9.34 -4.41 1.19
N THR A 160 8.16 -3.81 1.37
CA THR A 160 7.68 -2.73 0.52
C THR A 160 8.61 -1.51 0.52
N ALA A 161 9.19 -1.18 1.67
CA ALA A 161 10.13 -0.06 1.78
C ALA A 161 11.42 -0.33 1.01
N SER A 162 11.98 -1.55 1.13
CA SER A 162 13.20 -1.95 0.40
C SER A 162 12.96 -2.04 -1.10
N ALA A 163 11.81 -2.59 -1.51
CA ALA A 163 11.44 -2.67 -2.91
C ALA A 163 11.27 -1.28 -3.54
N LYS A 164 10.57 -0.36 -2.87
CA LYS A 164 10.44 1.04 -3.32
C LYS A 164 11.79 1.77 -3.37
N PHE A 165 12.64 1.54 -2.39
CA PHE A 165 13.99 2.12 -2.39
C PHE A 165 14.79 1.67 -3.61
N VAL A 166 14.85 0.36 -3.88
CA VAL A 166 15.58 -0.18 -5.04
C VAL A 166 14.97 0.29 -6.36
N SER A 167 13.65 0.39 -6.43
CA SER A 167 12.93 0.88 -7.61
C SER A 167 13.27 2.34 -7.92
N ASN A 168 13.26 3.21 -6.93
CA ASN A 168 13.63 4.62 -7.10
C ASN A 168 15.11 4.78 -7.52
N GLU A 169 16.01 3.97 -6.96
CA GLU A 169 17.42 3.96 -7.35
C GLU A 169 17.61 3.43 -8.78
N LEU A 170 16.81 2.43 -9.19
CA LEU A 170 16.81 1.92 -10.55
C LEU A 170 16.39 2.99 -11.54
N GLU A 171 15.27 3.68 -11.31
CA GLU A 171 14.79 4.77 -12.18
C GLU A 171 15.77 5.95 -12.23
N THR A 172 16.31 6.36 -11.07
CA THR A 172 17.32 7.44 -11.02
C THR A 172 18.58 7.07 -11.78
N THR A 173 18.99 5.81 -11.70
CA THR A 173 20.19 5.32 -12.38
C THR A 173 19.93 5.12 -13.87
N SER A 174 18.74 4.66 -14.27
CA SER A 174 18.37 4.50 -15.68
C SER A 174 18.44 5.82 -16.45
N GLN A 175 17.98 6.91 -15.83
CA GLN A 175 18.09 8.26 -16.38
C GLN A 175 19.54 8.71 -16.62
N LYS A 176 20.49 8.30 -15.75
CA LYS A 176 21.92 8.63 -15.92
C LYS A 176 22.57 7.90 -17.10
N TYR A 177 22.05 6.74 -17.43
CA TYR A 177 22.56 5.90 -18.54
C TYR A 177 21.72 5.98 -19.80
N ASP A 178 20.67 6.84 -19.80
CA ASP A 178 19.73 7.02 -20.93
C ASP A 178 19.09 5.70 -21.38
N VAL A 179 18.74 4.85 -20.42
CA VAL A 179 18.02 3.60 -20.65
C VAL A 179 16.57 3.80 -20.23
N PRO A 180 15.58 3.61 -21.11
CA PRO A 180 14.18 3.75 -20.76
C PRO A 180 13.76 2.61 -19.80
N CYS A 181 13.69 2.92 -18.51
CA CYS A 181 13.26 1.99 -17.47
C CYS A 181 12.19 2.66 -16.60
N GLU A 182 11.05 2.02 -16.45
CA GLU A 182 9.89 2.49 -15.69
C GLU A 182 9.52 1.48 -14.60
N VAL A 183 9.15 1.96 -13.41
CA VAL A 183 8.67 1.10 -12.32
C VAL A 183 7.25 1.48 -11.94
N GLU A 184 6.31 0.53 -12.06
CA GLU A 184 4.92 0.75 -11.70
C GLU A 184 4.54 0.00 -10.43
N TYR A 185 3.96 0.74 -9.47
CA TYR A 185 3.56 0.22 -8.17
C TYR A 185 2.04 0.06 -8.05
N ILE A 186 1.59 -1.14 -7.74
CA ILE A 186 0.19 -1.44 -7.42
C ILE A 186 0.08 -2.12 -6.06
N ASN A 187 -0.80 -1.58 -5.21
CA ASN A 187 -1.23 -2.26 -3.99
C ASN A 187 -2.47 -3.10 -4.29
N CYS A 188 -2.33 -4.43 -4.18
CA CYS A 188 -3.38 -5.40 -4.48
C CYS A 188 -4.44 -5.52 -3.36
N GLU A 189 -4.23 -4.96 -2.17
CA GLU A 189 -5.28 -4.85 -1.16
C GLU A 189 -6.40 -3.89 -1.60
N VAL A 190 -6.01 -2.77 -2.24
CA VAL A 190 -6.94 -1.76 -2.75
C VAL A 190 -7.45 -2.12 -4.15
N THR A 191 -6.53 -2.63 -5.00
CA THR A 191 -6.81 -3.02 -6.39
C THR A 191 -6.83 -4.55 -6.46
N ASP A 192 -7.94 -5.12 -6.02
CA ASP A 192 -8.07 -6.50 -5.60
C ASP A 192 -8.62 -7.48 -6.67
N THR A 193 -8.87 -7.01 -7.89
CA THR A 193 -9.39 -7.84 -8.99
C THR A 193 -8.50 -7.74 -10.22
N GLN A 194 -8.40 -8.86 -10.95
CA GLN A 194 -7.68 -8.94 -12.23
C GLN A 194 -7.99 -7.75 -13.15
N TYR A 195 -9.27 -7.47 -13.35
CA TYR A 195 -9.73 -6.38 -14.20
C TYR A 195 -9.16 -5.01 -13.76
N ARG A 196 -9.23 -4.71 -12.46
CA ARG A 196 -8.78 -3.41 -11.93
C ARG A 196 -7.27 -3.26 -12.00
N VAL A 197 -6.51 -4.33 -11.73
CA VAL A 197 -5.04 -4.32 -11.86
C VAL A 197 -4.66 -4.01 -13.29
N LEU A 198 -5.22 -4.73 -14.26
CA LEU A 198 -4.93 -4.52 -15.69
C LEU A 198 -5.38 -3.16 -16.19
N ALA A 199 -6.60 -2.71 -15.81
CA ALA A 199 -7.10 -1.39 -16.21
C ALA A 199 -6.24 -0.26 -15.64
N ARG A 200 -5.75 -0.41 -14.41
CA ARG A 200 -4.85 0.58 -13.80
C ARG A 200 -3.51 0.60 -14.53
N LEU A 201 -2.89 -0.56 -14.76
CA LEU A 201 -1.64 -0.66 -15.52
C LEU A 201 -1.79 -0.07 -16.92
N ALA A 202 -2.86 -0.46 -17.66
CA ALA A 202 -3.11 0.09 -18.99
C ALA A 202 -3.19 1.62 -18.99
N ASN A 203 -3.95 2.21 -18.06
CA ASN A 203 -4.07 3.65 -17.98
C ASN A 203 -2.75 4.34 -17.61
N THR A 204 -1.97 3.78 -16.69
CA THR A 204 -0.66 4.34 -16.34
C THR A 204 0.27 4.37 -17.56
N PHE A 205 0.31 3.29 -18.35
CA PHE A 205 1.14 3.25 -19.56
C PHE A 205 0.58 4.10 -20.69
N ILE A 206 -0.73 4.23 -20.84
CA ILE A 206 -1.34 5.19 -21.78
C ILE A 206 -0.91 6.62 -21.42
N GLU A 207 -1.04 7.03 -20.16
CA GLU A 207 -0.61 8.36 -19.70
C GLU A 207 0.92 8.59 -19.87
N ALA A 208 1.73 7.54 -19.70
CA ALA A 208 3.17 7.60 -19.94
C ALA A 208 3.47 7.77 -21.43
N ASN A 209 2.78 7.04 -22.31
CA ASN A 209 2.91 7.16 -23.76
C ASN A 209 2.43 8.53 -24.26
N GLU A 210 1.31 9.05 -23.77
CA GLU A 210 0.84 10.40 -24.07
C GLU A 210 1.91 11.46 -23.74
N ARG A 211 2.50 11.41 -22.54
CA ARG A 211 3.58 12.32 -22.14
C ARG A 211 4.84 12.16 -23.02
N HIS A 212 5.19 10.92 -23.38
CA HIS A 212 6.30 10.64 -24.28
C HIS A 212 6.07 11.26 -25.67
N ILE A 213 4.88 11.04 -26.26
CA ILE A 213 4.47 11.61 -27.56
C ILE A 213 4.47 13.14 -27.50
N GLU A 214 3.87 13.75 -26.48
CA GLU A 214 3.85 15.21 -26.32
C GLU A 214 5.26 15.81 -26.28
N THR A 215 6.17 15.15 -25.53
CA THR A 215 7.57 15.57 -25.45
C THR A 215 8.26 15.45 -26.82
N ARG A 216 8.03 14.35 -27.54
CA ARG A 216 8.59 14.14 -28.88
C ARG A 216 8.01 15.13 -29.90
N LEU A 217 6.70 15.38 -29.86
CA LEU A 217 6.05 16.41 -30.68
C LEU A 217 6.61 17.80 -30.43
N ALA A 218 6.87 18.17 -29.18
CA ALA A 218 7.49 19.46 -28.85
C ALA A 218 8.89 19.57 -29.48
N SER A 219 9.73 18.52 -29.37
CA SER A 219 11.07 18.51 -29.93
C SER A 219 11.07 18.54 -31.47
N LEU A 220 10.16 17.82 -32.13
CA LEU A 220 10.02 17.82 -33.59
C LEU A 220 9.51 19.16 -34.12
N ARG A 221 8.58 19.81 -33.40
CA ARG A 221 8.10 21.15 -33.77
C ARG A 221 9.20 22.21 -33.65
N ASP A 222 10.04 22.13 -32.59
CA ASP A 222 11.21 23.01 -32.43
C ASP A 222 12.26 22.75 -33.50
N LEU A 223 12.53 21.49 -33.86
CA LEU A 223 13.42 21.11 -34.96
C LEU A 223 12.92 21.70 -36.28
N LYS A 224 11.62 21.56 -36.59
CA LYS A 224 10.99 22.12 -37.79
C LYS A 224 11.09 23.65 -37.81
N GLU A 225 10.87 24.34 -36.70
CA GLU A 225 10.98 25.80 -36.60
C GLU A 225 12.40 26.27 -36.86
N ARG A 226 13.41 25.61 -36.26
CA ARG A 226 14.83 25.89 -36.51
C ARG A 226 15.23 25.67 -37.98
N ALA A 227 14.78 24.56 -38.59
CA ALA A 227 15.04 24.25 -39.99
C ALA A 227 14.37 25.25 -40.93
N THR A 228 13.15 25.71 -40.62
CA THR A 228 12.42 26.70 -41.43
C THR A 228 12.94 28.11 -41.19
N GLY A 229 13.29 28.49 -39.96
CA GLY A 229 13.83 29.81 -39.60
C GLY A 229 15.23 30.08 -40.22
N GLY A 230 16.06 29.03 -40.37
CA GLY A 230 17.34 29.11 -41.07
C GLY A 230 17.19 29.50 -42.57
N GLN A 231 16.13 29.07 -43.24
CA GLN A 231 15.83 29.46 -44.62
C GLN A 231 15.35 30.90 -44.74
N THR A 232 14.64 31.43 -43.77
CA THR A 232 14.09 32.80 -43.79
C THR A 232 15.19 33.85 -43.57
N THR A 233 16.17 33.58 -42.72
CA THR A 233 17.29 34.52 -42.48
C THR A 233 18.29 34.59 -43.63
N LEU A 234 18.42 33.56 -44.47
CA LEU A 234 19.28 33.56 -45.65
C LEU A 234 18.67 34.33 -46.83
N ASN A 235 17.35 34.37 -46.94
CA ASN A 235 16.68 35.17 -47.98
C ASN A 235 16.67 36.66 -47.68
N ASP A 236 16.61 37.05 -46.38
CA ASP A 236 16.65 38.46 -46.01
C ASP A 236 18.08 39.05 -46.03
N THR A 237 19.13 38.25 -45.76
CA THR A 237 20.53 38.73 -45.86
C THR A 237 21.06 38.81 -47.26
N ALA A 238 20.46 38.11 -48.23
CA ALA A 238 20.85 38.22 -49.65
C ALA A 238 20.32 39.46 -50.34
N ALA A 239 19.40 40.24 -49.74
CA ALA A 239 18.80 41.43 -50.32
C ALA A 239 19.47 42.76 -49.88
N GLU A 240 20.38 42.75 -48.89
CA GLU A 240 20.98 43.97 -48.33
C GLU A 240 22.50 44.13 -48.48
N SER A 241 23.22 43.34 -49.25
CA SER A 241 24.68 43.49 -49.45
C SER A 241 25.04 43.93 -50.88
N THR A 242 24.69 45.18 -51.21
CA THR A 242 25.40 46.04 -52.15
C THR A 242 25.53 47.40 -51.49
N ASP A 243 26.70 47.66 -50.93
CA ASP A 243 27.50 48.89 -50.98
C ASP A 243 28.39 49.08 -49.76
N ILE A 244 29.61 49.45 -50.13
CA ILE A 244 30.60 50.29 -49.40
C ILE A 244 31.85 49.57 -48.90
N VAL A 245 32.80 49.85 -49.69
CA VAL A 245 34.24 49.85 -49.78
C VAL A 245 34.95 50.69 -48.68
N GLU A 246 36.18 50.18 -48.34
CA GLU A 246 37.38 50.94 -47.85
C GLU A 246 37.37 51.52 -46.42
N THR A 247 38.37 51.40 -45.64
CA THR A 247 39.83 51.52 -45.72
C THR A 247 40.49 51.34 -44.35
N THR A 248 41.67 50.71 -44.41
CA THR A 248 42.95 51.06 -43.74
C THR A 248 43.15 51.07 -42.23
N ASP A 249 44.15 50.34 -41.91
CA ASP A 249 45.47 50.57 -41.26
C ASP A 249 45.66 50.35 -39.77
N ALA A 250 46.59 49.46 -39.55
CA ALA A 250 47.88 49.55 -38.86
C ALA A 250 48.00 49.36 -37.36
N ALA A 251 48.83 48.37 -37.08
CA ALA A 251 49.98 48.38 -36.12
C ALA A 251 49.66 48.42 -34.61
N GLU A 252 50.32 47.77 -33.76
CA GLU A 252 51.66 47.20 -33.52
C GLU A 252 51.70 46.49 -32.14
N ASN A 253 52.44 45.38 -32.15
CA ASN A 253 53.34 44.89 -31.11
C ASN A 253 52.99 44.93 -29.61
N THR A 254 53.14 43.85 -28.86
CA THR A 254 54.41 43.31 -28.31
C THR A 254 54.15 42.05 -27.45
N ASP A 255 55.03 41.08 -27.72
CA ASP A 255 55.61 40.02 -26.87
C ASP A 255 55.11 39.83 -25.40
N THR A 256 54.82 38.60 -25.05
CA THR A 256 55.71 37.75 -24.24
C THR A 256 55.20 36.33 -24.04
N ALA A 257 56.15 35.45 -24.19
CA ALA A 257 56.16 34.00 -24.11
C ALA A 257 55.41 33.31 -22.97
N GLY A 258 54.91 32.11 -23.31
CA GLY A 258 54.98 31.07 -22.33
C GLY A 258 53.93 29.96 -22.37
N ARG A 259 54.30 28.89 -23.07
CA ARG A 259 53.98 27.48 -22.75
C ARG A 259 52.73 26.85 -23.30
N ALA A 260 52.96 26.01 -24.29
CA ALA A 260 52.06 25.06 -24.93
C ALA A 260 51.41 24.07 -23.95
N VAL A 261 50.13 23.90 -24.11
CA VAL A 261 49.42 22.62 -23.96
C VAL A 261 48.59 22.48 -25.20
N ASP A 262 48.88 21.43 -25.96
CA ASP A 262 48.14 21.02 -27.16
C ASP A 262 46.69 20.69 -26.77
N THR A 263 45.76 21.44 -27.32
CA THR A 263 44.38 21.04 -27.57
C THR A 263 44.18 21.28 -29.07
N GLU A 264 43.96 20.20 -29.80
CA GLU A 264 43.52 20.22 -31.19
C GLU A 264 42.15 20.93 -31.23
N GLU A 265 42.18 22.19 -31.60
CA GLU A 265 41.00 22.91 -32.09
C GLU A 265 40.78 22.49 -33.55
N THR A 266 39.77 21.63 -33.75
CA THR A 266 39.18 21.48 -35.08
C THR A 266 38.45 22.78 -35.38
N GLU A 267 39.02 23.49 -36.36
CA GLU A 267 38.38 24.65 -36.99
C GLU A 267 37.07 24.22 -37.65
N ASP A 268 35.95 24.57 -37.01
CA ASP A 268 34.64 24.57 -37.64
C ASP A 268 34.60 25.60 -38.74
N ALA A 269 34.71 25.11 -39.97
CA ALA A 269 34.37 25.89 -41.16
C ALA A 269 32.86 26.17 -41.12
N ALA A 270 32.52 27.42 -40.86
CA ALA A 270 31.18 27.95 -41.05
C ALA A 270 30.71 27.67 -42.48
N ASN A 271 29.86 26.66 -42.64
CA ASN A 271 29.09 26.45 -43.86
C ASN A 271 27.66 26.96 -43.59
N ALA A 272 27.47 28.24 -43.86
CA ALA A 272 26.16 28.85 -43.87
C ALA A 272 25.43 28.45 -45.16
N GLY A 273 24.31 27.73 -45.02
CA GLY A 273 23.36 27.75 -46.11
C GLY A 273 22.72 26.44 -46.54
N ASP A 274 22.10 25.73 -45.61
CA ASP A 274 20.96 24.91 -46.03
C ASP A 274 20.08 24.66 -44.78
N GLY A 275 18.75 24.90 -44.86
CA GLY A 275 17.82 24.56 -43.81
C GLY A 275 17.88 23.08 -43.40
N ASN A 276 18.53 22.26 -44.18
CA ASN A 276 18.85 20.86 -43.91
C ASN A 276 20.03 20.68 -42.93
N ALA A 277 20.81 21.72 -42.64
CA ALA A 277 21.95 21.61 -41.73
C ALA A 277 21.50 21.33 -40.29
N CYS A 278 20.31 21.83 -39.86
CA CYS A 278 19.72 21.54 -38.56
C CYS A 278 19.13 20.11 -38.46
N LEU A 279 18.82 19.49 -39.63
CA LEU A 279 18.37 18.10 -39.71
C LEU A 279 19.54 17.11 -39.75
N ALA A 280 20.76 17.58 -40.08
CA ALA A 280 21.96 16.76 -40.09
C ALA A 280 22.43 16.35 -38.69
N ASP A 281 21.96 17.04 -37.66
CA ASP A 281 22.22 16.70 -36.26
C ASP A 281 21.25 15.62 -35.71
N ASP A 282 20.13 15.35 -36.42
CA ASP A 282 19.20 14.25 -36.10
C ASP A 282 19.23 13.23 -37.25
N PRO A 283 19.92 12.09 -37.08
CA PRO A 283 20.10 11.09 -38.14
C PRO A 283 18.79 10.40 -38.56
N GLU A 284 17.69 10.67 -37.90
CA GLU A 284 16.39 10.06 -38.15
C GLU A 284 15.64 10.72 -39.31
N PHE A 285 15.98 11.99 -39.69
CA PHE A 285 15.19 12.74 -40.66
C PHE A 285 16.03 13.29 -41.82
N ASP A 286 15.68 12.91 -43.05
CA ASP A 286 16.32 13.39 -44.29
C ASP A 286 15.71 14.70 -44.83
N SER A 287 14.53 15.09 -44.34
CA SER A 287 13.79 16.25 -44.88
C SER A 287 12.74 16.78 -43.91
N ILE A 288 12.37 18.06 -44.08
CA ILE A 288 11.28 18.68 -43.32
C ILE A 288 9.96 17.92 -43.55
N ALA A 289 9.73 17.37 -44.76
CA ALA A 289 8.53 16.58 -45.02
C ALA A 289 8.47 15.30 -44.16
N ALA A 290 9.61 14.64 -43.93
CA ALA A 290 9.67 13.47 -43.06
C ALA A 290 9.38 13.84 -41.57
N VAL A 291 9.79 15.04 -41.13
CA VAL A 291 9.43 15.56 -39.81
C VAL A 291 7.92 15.82 -39.72
N ASP A 292 7.33 16.38 -40.78
CA ASP A 292 5.88 16.64 -40.83
C ASP A 292 5.07 15.34 -40.82
N ASP A 293 5.47 14.36 -41.63
CA ASP A 293 4.82 13.03 -41.67
C ASP A 293 4.88 12.37 -40.25
N ARG A 294 6.03 12.49 -39.58
CA ARG A 294 6.16 11.93 -38.20
C ARG A 294 5.32 12.66 -37.15
N ILE A 295 5.21 13.99 -37.30
CA ILE A 295 4.31 14.78 -36.43
C ILE A 295 2.86 14.33 -36.64
N GLU A 296 2.40 14.19 -37.89
CA GLU A 296 1.03 13.74 -38.20
C GLU A 296 0.76 12.33 -37.66
N GLU A 297 1.73 11.42 -37.77
CA GLU A 297 1.65 10.07 -37.22
C GLU A 297 1.51 10.08 -35.68
N LEU A 298 2.37 10.84 -34.98
CA LEU A 298 2.32 10.94 -33.50
C LEU A 298 1.04 11.63 -32.99
N GLU A 299 0.51 12.63 -33.73
CA GLU A 299 -0.78 13.26 -33.43
C GLU A 299 -1.93 12.26 -33.60
N ALA A 300 -1.88 11.39 -34.61
CA ALA A 300 -2.87 10.34 -34.83
C ALA A 300 -2.79 9.26 -33.74
N ASP A 301 -1.58 8.89 -33.30
CA ASP A 301 -1.39 7.95 -32.19
C ASP A 301 -1.96 8.51 -30.88
N LEU A 302 -1.72 9.81 -30.60
CA LEU A 302 -2.26 10.49 -29.42
C LEU A 302 -3.79 10.47 -29.39
N ASP A 303 -4.43 10.72 -30.56
CA ASP A 303 -5.89 10.68 -30.69
C ASP A 303 -6.46 9.25 -30.62
N ALA A 304 -5.65 8.21 -30.84
CA ALA A 304 -6.06 6.81 -30.81
C ALA A 304 -6.08 6.23 -29.39
N PHE A 305 -5.39 6.82 -28.42
CA PHE A 305 -5.42 6.34 -27.04
C PHE A 305 -6.79 6.55 -26.40
N GLU A 306 -7.39 5.45 -25.91
CA GLU A 306 -8.66 5.45 -25.20
C GLU A 306 -8.42 4.94 -23.76
N PRO A 307 -8.65 5.76 -22.71
CA PRO A 307 -8.51 5.31 -21.33
C PRO A 307 -9.42 4.13 -21.01
N VAL A 308 -8.88 3.12 -20.34
CA VAL A 308 -9.63 1.93 -19.95
C VAL A 308 -10.54 2.26 -18.75
N PRO A 309 -11.88 2.11 -18.87
CA PRO A 309 -12.78 2.33 -17.74
C PRO A 309 -12.54 1.26 -16.66
N MET A 310 -12.74 1.63 -15.39
CA MET A 310 -12.54 0.72 -14.26
C MET A 310 -13.57 -0.43 -14.20
N THR A 311 -14.58 -0.44 -15.07
CA THR A 311 -15.58 -1.49 -15.23
C THR A 311 -16.20 -1.46 -16.61
N GLY A 312 -16.70 -2.59 -17.08
CA GLY A 312 -17.62 -2.64 -18.23
C GLY A 312 -17.03 -3.16 -19.54
N TRP A 313 -15.72 -3.16 -19.74
CA TRP A 313 -15.11 -3.80 -20.90
C TRP A 313 -14.93 -5.31 -20.65
N PRO A 314 -14.89 -6.12 -21.70
CA PRO A 314 -14.43 -7.50 -21.60
C PRO A 314 -12.97 -7.53 -21.14
N THR A 315 -12.61 -8.47 -20.27
CA THR A 315 -11.23 -8.60 -19.73
C THR A 315 -10.21 -8.77 -20.84
N ASP A 316 -10.53 -9.52 -21.90
CA ASP A 316 -9.64 -9.71 -23.06
C ASP A 316 -9.32 -8.38 -23.76
N ARG A 317 -10.28 -7.45 -23.86
CA ARG A 317 -10.03 -6.12 -24.42
C ARG A 317 -9.09 -5.31 -23.52
N VAL A 318 -9.27 -5.40 -22.20
CA VAL A 318 -8.39 -4.72 -21.24
C VAL A 318 -6.97 -5.25 -21.34
N TYR A 319 -6.82 -6.57 -21.50
CA TYR A 319 -5.50 -7.19 -21.76
C TYR A 319 -4.87 -6.66 -23.02
N SER A 320 -5.60 -6.70 -24.15
CA SER A 320 -5.07 -6.20 -25.44
C SER A 320 -4.63 -4.74 -25.33
N THR A 321 -5.47 -3.87 -24.76
CA THR A 321 -5.12 -2.46 -24.56
C THR A 321 -3.89 -2.28 -23.67
N PHE A 322 -3.77 -3.09 -22.60
CA PHE A 322 -2.60 -3.07 -21.74
C PHE A 322 -1.33 -3.50 -22.47
N PHE A 323 -1.39 -4.60 -23.26
CA PHE A 323 -0.26 -5.05 -24.08
C PHE A 323 0.15 -3.97 -25.08
N ASP A 324 -0.78 -3.42 -25.85
CA ASP A 324 -0.53 -2.38 -26.82
C ASP A 324 0.11 -1.14 -26.17
N ALA A 325 -0.36 -0.77 -24.97
CA ALA A 325 0.19 0.36 -24.23
C ALA A 325 1.61 0.11 -23.71
N VAL A 326 1.92 -1.09 -23.21
CA VAL A 326 3.27 -1.45 -22.73
C VAL A 326 4.26 -1.52 -23.86
N ASP A 327 3.87 -2.09 -25.02
CA ASP A 327 4.75 -2.37 -26.17
C ASP A 327 4.83 -1.22 -27.18
N TYR A 328 4.27 -0.05 -26.85
CA TYR A 328 4.22 1.11 -27.75
C TYR A 328 5.61 1.63 -28.16
N HIS A 329 6.58 1.63 -27.23
CA HIS A 329 7.97 1.99 -27.51
C HIS A 329 8.93 1.15 -26.67
N GLU A 330 10.19 1.07 -27.09
CA GLU A 330 11.22 0.30 -26.40
C GLU A 330 11.45 0.82 -24.98
N ARG A 331 11.24 -0.06 -23.99
CA ARG A 331 11.48 0.21 -22.57
C ARG A 331 11.56 -1.07 -21.76
N VAL A 332 12.16 -0.98 -20.59
CA VAL A 332 12.10 -2.02 -19.56
C VAL A 332 11.14 -1.58 -18.46
N VAL A 333 10.17 -2.41 -18.16
CA VAL A 333 9.13 -2.14 -17.15
C VAL A 333 9.28 -3.11 -15.99
N VAL A 334 9.30 -2.60 -14.77
CA VAL A 334 9.22 -3.40 -13.54
C VAL A 334 7.85 -3.15 -12.90
N ILE A 335 6.99 -4.17 -12.90
CA ILE A 335 5.67 -4.09 -12.28
C ILE A 335 5.78 -4.59 -10.84
N MET A 336 5.68 -3.69 -9.86
CA MET A 336 5.70 -4.01 -8.45
C MET A 336 4.27 -4.21 -7.95
N LEU A 337 3.92 -5.47 -7.62
CA LEU A 337 2.63 -5.87 -7.07
C LEU A 337 2.78 -6.13 -5.57
N ASP A 338 2.29 -5.21 -4.75
CA ASP A 338 2.32 -5.35 -3.28
C ASP A 338 1.05 -6.06 -2.79
N GLU A 339 1.20 -6.92 -1.78
CA GLU A 339 0.11 -7.75 -1.23
C GLU A 339 -0.58 -8.64 -2.27
N ILE A 340 0.25 -9.31 -3.10
CA ILE A 340 -0.25 -10.18 -4.18
C ILE A 340 -1.12 -11.35 -3.69
N ASP A 341 -0.93 -11.79 -2.44
CA ASP A 341 -1.77 -12.79 -1.79
C ASP A 341 -3.27 -12.36 -1.80
N LYS A 342 -3.57 -11.08 -1.66
CA LYS A 342 -4.95 -10.55 -1.74
C LYS A 342 -5.55 -10.64 -3.15
N LEU A 343 -4.73 -10.42 -4.17
CA LEU A 343 -5.15 -10.57 -5.56
C LEU A 343 -5.48 -12.03 -5.88
N VAL A 344 -4.59 -12.96 -5.45
CA VAL A 344 -4.79 -14.39 -5.69
C VAL A 344 -5.99 -14.92 -4.91
N GLU A 345 -6.18 -14.50 -3.66
CA GLU A 345 -7.33 -14.88 -2.83
C GLU A 345 -8.68 -14.55 -3.50
N LYS A 346 -8.77 -13.38 -4.17
CA LYS A 346 -10.02 -12.90 -4.79
C LYS A 346 -10.20 -13.29 -6.25
N SER A 347 -9.13 -13.31 -7.02
CA SER A 347 -9.18 -13.44 -8.48
C SER A 347 -8.51 -14.72 -9.02
N GLY A 348 -7.93 -15.53 -8.13
CA GLY A 348 -7.08 -16.65 -8.55
C GLY A 348 -5.72 -16.17 -9.07
N ASP A 349 -4.91 -17.09 -9.54
CA ASP A 349 -3.53 -16.84 -9.97
C ASP A 349 -3.37 -16.61 -11.49
N ASP A 350 -4.47 -16.63 -12.26
CA ASP A 350 -4.45 -16.41 -13.72
C ASP A 350 -3.82 -15.07 -14.11
N THR A 351 -4.03 -14.02 -13.31
CA THR A 351 -3.44 -12.69 -13.56
C THR A 351 -1.92 -12.75 -13.50
N LEU A 352 -1.39 -13.37 -12.46
CA LEU A 352 0.05 -13.53 -12.27
C LEU A 352 0.65 -14.41 -13.36
N TYR A 353 -0.07 -15.47 -13.75
CA TYR A 353 0.34 -16.34 -14.85
C TYR A 353 0.50 -15.56 -16.16
N ASN A 354 -0.50 -14.78 -16.53
CA ASN A 354 -0.48 -14.02 -17.76
C ASN A 354 0.60 -12.93 -17.74
N LEU A 355 0.69 -12.15 -16.65
CA LEU A 355 1.71 -11.12 -16.52
C LEU A 355 3.14 -11.68 -16.54
N SER A 356 3.40 -12.80 -15.85
CA SER A 356 4.74 -13.40 -15.80
C SER A 356 5.23 -13.98 -17.13
N ARG A 357 4.35 -14.14 -18.10
CA ARG A 357 4.67 -14.71 -19.42
C ARG A 357 4.53 -13.71 -20.57
N MET A 358 4.12 -12.48 -20.28
CA MET A 358 3.84 -11.49 -21.32
C MET A 358 5.03 -11.17 -22.21
N ASN A 359 6.26 -11.32 -21.73
CA ASN A 359 7.48 -11.12 -22.55
C ASN A 359 7.57 -12.04 -23.78
N ALA A 360 6.77 -13.12 -23.84
CA ALA A 360 6.71 -13.98 -25.03
C ALA A 360 5.86 -13.37 -26.15
N GLU A 361 5.06 -12.35 -25.85
CA GLU A 361 4.13 -11.69 -26.76
C GLU A 361 4.55 -10.25 -27.08
N LEU A 362 5.44 -9.64 -26.26
CA LEU A 362 5.99 -8.30 -26.47
C LEU A 362 7.11 -8.31 -27.49
N ASP A 363 7.08 -7.38 -28.44
CA ASP A 363 8.07 -7.23 -29.51
C ASP A 363 9.19 -6.26 -29.12
N THR A 364 8.85 -5.11 -28.53
CA THR A 364 9.77 -3.99 -28.27
C THR A 364 10.13 -3.86 -26.79
N SER A 365 9.13 -3.97 -25.91
CA SER A 365 9.32 -3.77 -24.47
C SER A 365 9.71 -5.04 -23.72
N ARG A 366 10.22 -4.87 -22.50
CA ARG A 366 10.56 -5.96 -21.59
C ARG A 366 9.89 -5.72 -20.23
N VAL A 367 9.29 -6.75 -19.66
CA VAL A 367 8.57 -6.64 -18.39
C VAL A 367 9.12 -7.63 -17.37
N SER A 368 9.35 -7.16 -16.16
CA SER A 368 9.66 -7.99 -15.00
C SER A 368 8.64 -7.72 -13.89
N ILE A 369 8.31 -8.74 -13.11
CA ILE A 369 7.34 -8.64 -12.01
C ILE A 369 8.09 -8.75 -10.69
N MET A 370 7.83 -7.81 -9.79
CA MET A 370 8.24 -7.86 -8.40
C MET A 370 6.99 -8.07 -7.54
N GLY A 371 6.74 -9.32 -7.15
CA GLY A 371 5.62 -9.68 -6.29
C GLY A 371 5.99 -9.63 -4.81
N ILE A 372 5.18 -8.96 -3.99
CA ILE A 372 5.39 -8.84 -2.54
C ILE A 372 4.22 -9.47 -1.81
N SER A 373 4.49 -10.48 -0.95
CA SER A 373 3.48 -11.13 -0.12
C SER A 373 3.80 -11.04 1.37
N ASN A 374 2.75 -10.93 2.18
CA ASN A 374 2.82 -11.01 3.64
C ASN A 374 2.67 -12.45 4.15
N ASP A 375 2.24 -13.39 3.32
CA ASP A 375 2.08 -14.79 3.66
C ASP A 375 3.30 -15.62 3.25
N LEU A 376 3.98 -16.21 4.25
CA LEU A 376 5.12 -17.11 4.04
C LEU A 376 4.73 -18.42 3.32
N LYS A 377 3.45 -18.77 3.30
CA LYS A 377 2.93 -19.97 2.63
C LYS A 377 2.30 -19.66 1.27
N PHE A 378 2.32 -18.41 0.85
CA PHE A 378 1.72 -17.98 -0.41
C PHE A 378 2.11 -18.86 -1.59
N THR A 379 3.40 -19.22 -1.69
CA THR A 379 3.91 -20.08 -2.76
C THR A 379 3.40 -21.52 -2.74
N GLU A 380 2.83 -22.00 -1.62
CA GLU A 380 2.22 -23.34 -1.51
C GLU A 380 0.85 -23.39 -2.18
N PHE A 381 0.17 -22.26 -2.32
CA PHE A 381 -1.17 -22.14 -2.90
C PHE A 381 -1.18 -21.81 -4.39
N LEU A 382 -0.05 -21.35 -4.95
CA LEU A 382 0.07 -21.01 -6.36
C LEU A 382 0.10 -22.28 -7.25
N ASP A 383 -0.50 -22.17 -8.45
CA ASP A 383 -0.30 -23.19 -9.50
C ASP A 383 1.22 -23.35 -9.75
N PRO A 384 1.73 -24.58 -9.85
CA PRO A 384 3.15 -24.82 -10.10
C PRO A 384 3.72 -24.08 -11.31
N ARG A 385 2.91 -23.78 -12.32
CA ARG A 385 3.31 -23.00 -13.50
C ARG A 385 3.54 -21.54 -13.18
N VAL A 386 2.66 -20.94 -12.36
CA VAL A 386 2.80 -19.57 -11.88
C VAL A 386 4.00 -19.46 -10.96
N LYS A 387 4.14 -20.39 -10.03
CA LYS A 387 5.29 -20.46 -9.13
C LYS A 387 6.62 -20.52 -9.90
N SER A 388 6.67 -21.33 -10.97
CA SER A 388 7.90 -21.47 -11.78
C SER A 388 8.25 -20.22 -12.59
N SER A 389 7.27 -19.41 -13.00
CA SER A 389 7.52 -18.21 -13.80
C SER A 389 7.62 -16.94 -12.97
N LEU A 390 6.91 -16.84 -11.84
CA LEU A 390 6.95 -15.66 -10.95
C LEU A 390 8.08 -15.77 -9.93
N GLY A 391 8.37 -16.96 -9.41
CA GLY A 391 9.38 -17.21 -8.38
C GLY A 391 10.72 -17.63 -8.99
N GLU A 392 11.20 -16.97 -10.04
CA GLU A 392 12.54 -17.20 -10.59
C GLU A 392 13.60 -16.87 -9.56
N GLU A 393 13.40 -15.77 -8.85
CA GLU A 393 14.24 -15.34 -7.72
C GLU A 393 13.35 -15.09 -6.49
N GLU A 394 13.64 -15.76 -5.39
CA GLU A 394 12.89 -15.64 -4.13
C GLU A 394 13.73 -14.92 -3.07
N ILE A 395 13.20 -13.82 -2.52
CA ILE A 395 13.87 -13.03 -1.47
C ILE A 395 13.03 -13.05 -0.19
N VAL A 396 13.61 -13.60 0.87
CA VAL A 396 12.96 -13.70 2.18
C VAL A 396 13.36 -12.54 3.08
N PHE A 397 12.36 -11.91 3.69
CA PHE A 397 12.54 -10.87 4.69
C PHE A 397 12.29 -11.42 6.09
N PRO A 398 13.34 -11.74 6.87
CA PRO A 398 13.17 -12.22 8.22
C PRO A 398 12.64 -11.10 9.14
N PRO A 399 11.90 -11.44 10.22
CA PRO A 399 11.54 -10.48 11.25
C PRO A 399 12.77 -9.81 11.85
N TYR A 400 12.63 -8.56 12.27
CA TYR A 400 13.71 -7.87 12.97
C TYR A 400 13.85 -8.37 14.41
N ASP A 401 15.07 -8.47 14.88
CA ASP A 401 15.36 -8.67 16.30
C ASP A 401 15.32 -7.32 17.08
N ALA A 402 15.39 -7.41 18.43
CA ALA A 402 15.31 -6.23 19.28
C ALA A 402 16.48 -5.24 19.05
N THR A 403 17.67 -5.74 18.64
CA THR A 403 18.84 -4.89 18.38
C THR A 403 18.64 -4.13 17.06
N GLN A 404 18.18 -4.82 16.04
CA GLN A 404 17.88 -4.24 14.73
C GLN A 404 16.77 -3.19 14.84
N LEU A 405 15.68 -3.49 15.59
CA LEU A 405 14.61 -2.52 15.85
C LEU A 405 15.11 -1.28 16.59
N ARG A 406 16.02 -1.46 17.58
CA ARG A 406 16.61 -0.33 18.29
C ARG A 406 17.38 0.59 17.34
N ASP A 407 18.17 0.02 16.42
CA ASP A 407 18.96 0.80 15.46
C ASP A 407 18.05 1.55 14.47
N ILE A 408 16.95 0.89 14.02
CA ILE A 408 15.92 1.52 13.16
C ILE A 408 15.23 2.67 13.90
N LEU A 409 14.82 2.44 15.17
CA LEU A 409 14.17 3.46 15.98
C LEU A 409 15.09 4.64 16.27
N ALA A 410 16.37 4.39 16.58
CA ALA A 410 17.36 5.43 16.82
C ALA A 410 17.54 6.33 15.59
N ALA A 411 17.73 5.74 14.41
CA ALA A 411 17.87 6.49 13.16
C ALA A 411 16.63 7.34 12.82
N ARG A 412 15.43 6.87 13.19
CA ARG A 412 14.18 7.61 12.99
C ARG A 412 13.97 8.69 14.05
N ALA A 413 14.33 8.39 15.30
CA ALA A 413 14.20 9.31 16.41
C ALA A 413 15.08 10.55 16.23
N ASP A 414 16.30 10.39 15.69
CA ASP A 414 17.23 11.48 15.40
C ASP A 414 16.66 12.54 14.43
N ILE A 415 15.68 12.15 13.60
CA ILE A 415 15.03 13.05 12.64
C ILE A 415 13.66 13.53 13.16
N ALA A 416 13.02 12.70 13.98
CA ALA A 416 11.63 12.92 14.38
C ALA A 416 11.46 13.77 15.62
N PHE A 417 12.43 13.73 16.55
CA PHE A 417 12.33 14.35 17.86
C PHE A 417 13.34 15.49 18.05
N GLU A 418 12.94 16.45 18.87
CA GLU A 418 13.86 17.48 19.34
C GLU A 418 15.01 16.87 20.16
N PRO A 419 16.21 17.49 20.15
CA PRO A 419 17.34 17.04 20.94
C PRO A 419 16.96 16.88 22.42
N ASP A 420 17.33 15.76 23.04
CA ASP A 420 17.04 15.44 24.44
C ASP A 420 15.55 15.19 24.78
N ALA A 421 14.65 15.15 23.81
CA ALA A 421 13.22 14.87 24.03
C ALA A 421 12.93 13.42 24.48
N LEU A 422 13.83 12.47 24.22
CA LEU A 422 13.68 11.08 24.64
C LEU A 422 14.60 10.74 25.82
N SER A 423 14.09 9.97 26.79
CA SER A 423 14.95 9.34 27.80
C SER A 423 15.65 8.09 27.24
N GLU A 424 16.78 7.71 27.82
CA GLU A 424 17.63 6.61 27.33
C GLU A 424 16.91 5.25 27.24
N ASP A 425 15.85 5.04 28.02
CA ASP A 425 15.10 3.79 28.12
C ASP A 425 14.00 3.64 27.08
N VAL A 426 13.57 4.72 26.41
CA VAL A 426 12.40 4.75 25.50
C VAL A 426 12.62 3.86 24.28
N ILE A 427 13.72 4.07 23.55
CA ILE A 427 14.03 3.31 22.33
C ILE A 427 14.23 1.82 22.61
N PRO A 428 15.05 1.42 23.65
CA PRO A 428 15.20 0.02 24.01
C PRO A 428 13.87 -0.65 24.40
N LEU A 429 12.97 0.05 25.10
CA LEU A 429 11.69 -0.49 25.52
C LEU A 429 10.72 -0.67 24.34
N CYS A 430 10.63 0.32 23.44
CA CYS A 430 9.84 0.20 22.21
C CYS A 430 10.34 -0.98 21.33
N ALA A 431 11.64 -1.12 21.18
CA ALA A 431 12.25 -2.23 20.44
C ALA A 431 11.95 -3.60 21.08
N ALA A 432 11.99 -3.69 22.41
CA ALA A 432 11.71 -4.92 23.14
C ALA A 432 10.24 -5.35 22.98
N PHE A 433 9.29 -4.43 23.10
CA PHE A 433 7.86 -4.72 22.91
C PHE A 433 7.58 -5.19 21.46
N ALA A 434 8.08 -4.48 20.46
CA ALA A 434 7.87 -4.85 19.07
C ALA A 434 8.56 -6.18 18.69
N ALA A 435 9.72 -6.50 19.27
CA ALA A 435 10.39 -7.78 19.07
C ALA A 435 9.58 -8.95 19.65
N GLN A 436 8.92 -8.75 20.81
CA GLN A 436 8.02 -9.75 21.41
C GLN A 436 6.78 -10.00 20.52
N GLU A 437 6.31 -8.97 19.80
CA GLU A 437 5.16 -9.03 18.90
C GLU A 437 5.57 -9.34 17.45
N HIS A 438 6.49 -10.24 17.20
CA HIS A 438 6.91 -10.73 15.89
C HIS A 438 7.98 -9.91 15.14
N GLY A 439 8.64 -8.93 15.74
CA GLY A 439 9.71 -8.15 15.11
C GLY A 439 9.22 -7.20 14.00
N ASP A 440 8.06 -6.56 14.22
CA ASP A 440 7.44 -5.61 13.30
C ASP A 440 7.96 -4.19 13.54
N ALA A 441 8.69 -3.62 12.56
CA ALA A 441 9.22 -2.26 12.64
C ALA A 441 8.12 -1.19 12.61
N ARG A 442 7.00 -1.43 11.90
CA ARG A 442 5.85 -0.49 11.88
C ARG A 442 5.27 -0.35 13.28
N ARG A 443 5.14 -1.47 14.00
CA ARG A 443 4.68 -1.48 15.39
C ARG A 443 5.61 -0.73 16.32
N ALA A 444 6.94 -0.91 16.14
CA ALA A 444 7.94 -0.20 16.91
C ALA A 444 7.87 1.33 16.72
N LEU A 445 7.73 1.77 15.46
CA LEU A 445 7.59 3.19 15.11
C LEU A 445 6.28 3.79 15.60
N ASP A 446 5.17 3.05 15.51
CA ASP A 446 3.86 3.48 16.00
C ASP A 446 3.85 3.63 17.52
N LEU A 447 4.50 2.71 18.23
CA LEU A 447 4.67 2.79 19.68
C LEU A 447 5.47 4.03 20.08
N LEU A 448 6.60 4.29 19.41
CA LEU A 448 7.43 5.47 19.67
C LEU A 448 6.68 6.77 19.37
N ARG A 449 5.95 6.83 18.24
CA ARG A 449 5.12 7.98 17.87
C ARG A 449 4.02 8.23 18.90
N THR A 450 3.30 7.18 19.29
CA THR A 450 2.20 7.29 20.27
C THR A 450 2.71 7.71 21.64
N ALA A 451 3.87 7.22 22.08
CA ALA A 451 4.50 7.65 23.33
C ALA A 451 4.86 9.15 23.30
N GLY A 452 5.41 9.65 22.18
CA GLY A 452 5.66 11.07 21.98
C GLY A 452 4.38 11.91 22.00
N GLU A 453 3.31 11.45 21.34
CA GLU A 453 1.99 12.12 21.37
C GLU A 453 1.37 12.18 22.78
N LEU A 454 1.57 11.15 23.60
CA LEU A 454 1.11 11.16 24.98
C LEU A 454 1.91 12.14 25.84
N ALA A 455 3.22 12.25 25.61
CA ALA A 455 4.06 13.22 26.29
C ALA A 455 3.67 14.67 25.92
N GLU A 456 3.42 14.97 24.64
CA GLU A 456 2.89 16.28 24.21
C GLU A 456 1.55 16.60 24.88
N ARG A 457 0.61 15.66 24.93
CA ARG A 457 -0.71 15.86 25.55
C ARG A 457 -0.63 16.06 27.06
N SER A 458 0.35 15.43 27.72
CA SER A 458 0.60 15.60 29.15
C SER A 458 1.50 16.79 29.46
N GLN A 459 1.90 17.57 28.45
CA GLN A 459 2.76 18.75 28.57
C GLN A 459 4.05 18.44 29.35
N THR A 460 4.65 17.27 29.08
CA THR A 460 5.93 16.87 29.66
C THR A 460 7.05 17.26 28.73
N GLU A 461 8.19 17.67 29.28
CA GLU A 461 9.37 18.07 28.49
C GLU A 461 10.06 16.89 27.77
N ARG A 462 9.78 15.65 28.23
CA ARG A 462 10.47 14.45 27.76
C ARG A 462 9.53 13.24 27.72
N VAL A 463 9.77 12.40 26.74
CA VAL A 463 9.17 11.06 26.68
C VAL A 463 9.94 10.12 27.63
N ASP A 464 9.24 9.39 28.46
CA ASP A 464 9.80 8.43 29.40
C ASP A 464 9.18 7.02 29.28
N GLU A 465 9.66 6.08 30.08
CA GLU A 465 9.16 4.70 30.13
C GLU A 465 7.65 4.61 30.35
N ASN A 466 7.05 5.51 31.17
CA ASN A 466 5.63 5.48 31.45
C ASN A 466 4.80 5.82 30.21
N HIS A 467 5.25 6.78 29.39
CA HIS A 467 4.60 7.12 28.14
C HIS A 467 4.62 5.94 27.15
N VAL A 468 5.72 5.18 27.09
CA VAL A 468 5.81 3.96 26.25
C VAL A 468 4.83 2.88 26.73
N ARG A 469 4.72 2.65 28.03
CA ARG A 469 3.76 1.67 28.59
C ARG A 469 2.31 2.08 28.33
N GLN A 470 1.98 3.36 28.53
CA GLN A 470 0.66 3.90 28.21
C GLN A 470 0.37 3.83 26.71
N ALA A 471 1.37 4.08 25.87
CA ALA A 471 1.23 3.94 24.42
C ALA A 471 0.93 2.49 24.03
N GLN A 472 1.62 1.52 24.63
CA GLN A 472 1.35 0.11 24.39
C GLN A 472 -0.09 -0.26 24.78
N GLU A 473 -0.52 0.09 26.00
CA GLU A 473 -1.88 -0.16 26.48
C GLU A 473 -2.92 0.49 25.54
N LYS A 474 -2.68 1.72 25.12
CA LYS A 474 -3.56 2.44 24.20
C LYS A 474 -3.66 1.76 22.84
N ILE A 475 -2.54 1.37 22.24
CA ILE A 475 -2.53 0.73 20.92
C ILE A 475 -3.19 -0.65 20.97
N GLU A 476 -2.99 -1.41 22.05
CA GLU A 476 -3.68 -2.69 22.26
C GLU A 476 -5.20 -2.49 22.40
N LEU A 477 -5.60 -1.46 23.15
CA LEU A 477 -7.00 -1.08 23.27
C LEU A 477 -7.62 -0.65 21.96
N ASP A 478 -6.96 0.24 21.21
CA ASP A 478 -7.42 0.72 19.90
C ASP A 478 -7.61 -0.45 18.92
N ARG A 479 -6.71 -1.45 18.94
CA ARG A 479 -6.84 -2.68 18.16
C ARG A 479 -8.08 -3.50 18.56
N VAL A 480 -8.32 -3.67 19.85
CA VAL A 480 -9.51 -4.37 20.34
C VAL A 480 -10.78 -3.65 19.88
N VAL A 481 -10.82 -2.33 20.04
CA VAL A 481 -11.93 -1.48 19.60
C VAL A 481 -12.22 -1.68 18.11
N GLU A 482 -11.20 -1.69 17.26
CA GLU A 482 -11.36 -1.86 15.82
C GLU A 482 -11.89 -3.26 15.48
N VAL A 483 -11.34 -4.31 16.09
CA VAL A 483 -11.83 -5.68 15.88
C VAL A 483 -13.30 -5.79 16.33
N VAL A 484 -13.66 -5.26 17.49
CA VAL A 484 -15.05 -5.29 18.00
C VAL A 484 -16.01 -4.53 17.09
N ARG A 485 -15.60 -3.39 16.51
CA ARG A 485 -16.42 -2.63 15.55
C ARG A 485 -16.75 -3.43 14.29
N THR A 486 -15.79 -4.20 13.79
CA THR A 486 -15.93 -4.97 12.54
C THR A 486 -16.65 -6.31 12.71
N LEU A 487 -16.87 -6.77 13.97
CA LEU A 487 -17.59 -8.02 14.23
C LEU A 487 -19.00 -8.02 13.62
N PRO A 488 -19.48 -9.17 13.09
CA PRO A 488 -20.87 -9.37 12.74
C PRO A 488 -21.80 -9.15 13.94
N THR A 489 -23.04 -8.69 13.70
CA THR A 489 -24.01 -8.42 14.76
C THR A 489 -24.18 -9.59 15.73
N GLN A 490 -24.26 -10.82 15.24
CA GLN A 490 -24.42 -12.01 16.08
C GLN A 490 -23.21 -12.26 17.01
N SER A 491 -21.99 -12.02 16.53
CA SER A 491 -20.76 -12.10 17.33
C SER A 491 -20.73 -11.00 18.38
N LYS A 492 -21.16 -9.77 18.04
CA LYS A 492 -21.33 -8.66 18.99
C LYS A 492 -22.30 -9.00 20.12
N VAL A 493 -23.45 -9.61 19.83
CA VAL A 493 -24.44 -10.03 20.84
C VAL A 493 -23.88 -11.13 21.74
N VAL A 494 -23.13 -12.08 21.19
CA VAL A 494 -22.45 -13.13 21.99
C VAL A 494 -21.40 -12.51 22.91
N LEU A 495 -20.57 -11.60 22.40
CA LEU A 495 -19.58 -10.88 23.19
C LEU A 495 -20.23 -10.07 24.31
N PHE A 496 -21.30 -9.35 24.00
CA PHE A 496 -22.06 -8.58 24.98
C PHE A 496 -22.65 -9.48 26.10
N ALA A 497 -23.13 -10.68 25.73
CA ALA A 497 -23.58 -11.67 26.72
C ALA A 497 -22.46 -12.10 27.69
N VAL A 498 -21.23 -12.27 27.18
CA VAL A 498 -20.05 -12.60 28.00
C VAL A 498 -19.70 -11.43 28.93
N ILE A 499 -19.67 -10.20 28.40
CA ILE A 499 -19.41 -8.98 29.19
C ILE A 499 -20.42 -8.83 30.33
N LEU A 500 -21.71 -8.99 30.06
CA LEU A 500 -22.75 -8.89 31.09
C LEU A 500 -22.59 -9.94 32.20
N LEU A 501 -22.21 -11.16 31.88
CA LEU A 501 -21.93 -12.21 32.86
C LEU A 501 -20.71 -11.88 33.72
N GLU A 502 -19.61 -11.43 33.12
CA GLU A 502 -18.38 -11.12 33.84
C GLU A 502 -18.53 -9.88 34.72
N ARG A 503 -19.21 -8.82 34.25
CA ARG A 503 -19.55 -7.61 35.00
C ARG A 503 -20.38 -7.94 36.26
N ASN A 504 -21.20 -9.00 36.19
CA ASN A 504 -21.97 -9.50 37.35
C ASN A 504 -21.19 -10.49 38.23
N GLY A 505 -19.88 -10.60 38.05
CA GLY A 505 -18.99 -11.40 38.89
C GLY A 505 -18.98 -12.89 38.56
N ALA A 506 -19.51 -13.31 37.40
CA ALA A 506 -19.42 -14.69 36.97
C ALA A 506 -17.97 -14.98 36.55
N GLN A 507 -17.35 -15.99 37.18
CA GLN A 507 -16.04 -16.52 36.77
C GLN A 507 -16.23 -17.88 36.09
N ASN A 508 -15.35 -18.21 35.12
CA ASN A 508 -15.42 -19.46 34.36
C ASN A 508 -16.80 -19.67 33.70
N ILE A 509 -17.22 -18.68 32.96
CA ILE A 509 -18.51 -18.64 32.25
C ILE A 509 -18.61 -19.83 31.29
N ASN A 510 -19.69 -20.60 31.36
CA ASN A 510 -19.87 -21.70 30.45
C ASN A 510 -20.77 -21.35 29.23
N THR A 511 -20.64 -22.10 28.15
CA THR A 511 -21.39 -21.86 26.91
C THR A 511 -22.92 -21.81 27.12
N GLY A 512 -23.45 -22.58 28.07
CA GLY A 512 -24.89 -22.60 28.35
C GLY A 512 -25.37 -21.31 29.04
N GLU A 513 -24.56 -20.72 29.91
CA GLU A 513 -24.84 -19.42 30.55
C GLU A 513 -24.84 -18.30 29.49
N VAL A 514 -23.81 -18.27 28.64
CA VAL A 514 -23.75 -17.32 27.49
C VAL A 514 -24.97 -17.45 26.59
N TYR A 515 -25.34 -18.69 26.23
CA TYR A 515 -26.47 -18.93 25.35
C TYR A 515 -27.80 -18.44 25.96
N ASN A 516 -27.99 -18.56 27.27
CA ASN A 516 -29.18 -18.06 27.91
C ASN A 516 -29.32 -16.55 27.91
N ILE A 517 -28.20 -15.82 28.11
CA ILE A 517 -28.19 -14.35 28.01
C ILE A 517 -28.32 -13.91 26.53
N TYR A 518 -27.56 -14.54 25.64
CA TYR A 518 -27.61 -14.29 24.22
C TYR A 518 -29.05 -14.35 23.65
N ARG A 519 -29.84 -15.38 24.00
CA ARG A 519 -31.25 -15.50 23.57
C ARG A 519 -32.10 -14.31 23.97
N ARG A 520 -31.91 -13.84 25.19
CA ARG A 520 -32.67 -12.68 25.70
C ARG A 520 -32.26 -11.39 25.03
N LEU A 521 -30.96 -11.22 24.77
CA LEU A 521 -30.47 -10.08 24.01
C LEU A 521 -31.03 -10.09 22.58
N CYS A 522 -31.09 -11.25 21.93
CA CYS A 522 -31.71 -11.37 20.62
C CYS A 522 -33.21 -11.01 20.64
N ASP A 523 -33.93 -11.47 21.65
CA ASP A 523 -35.36 -11.14 21.86
C ASP A 523 -35.56 -9.62 22.03
N GLU A 524 -34.62 -8.91 22.69
CA GLU A 524 -34.69 -7.47 22.96
C GLU A 524 -34.38 -6.60 21.74
N ILE A 525 -33.45 -7.05 20.90
CA ILE A 525 -33.04 -6.32 19.68
C ILE A 525 -33.78 -6.81 18.41
N ASP A 526 -34.79 -7.66 18.55
CA ASP A 526 -35.56 -8.29 17.45
C ASP A 526 -34.66 -8.98 16.43
N ALA A 527 -33.67 -9.76 16.92
CA ALA A 527 -32.72 -10.51 16.10
C ALA A 527 -33.03 -12.02 16.15
N ASP A 528 -32.74 -12.72 15.06
CA ASP A 528 -32.89 -14.17 14.97
C ASP A 528 -31.98 -14.89 15.96
N VAL A 529 -32.55 -15.82 16.74
CA VAL A 529 -31.80 -16.64 17.70
C VAL A 529 -31.12 -17.80 16.99
N LEU A 530 -29.80 -17.82 16.98
CA LEU A 530 -29.00 -18.94 16.46
C LEU A 530 -29.04 -20.14 17.39
N THR A 531 -28.71 -21.33 16.85
CA THR A 531 -28.55 -22.55 17.66
C THR A 531 -27.37 -22.45 18.60
N GLN A 532 -27.43 -23.16 19.74
CA GLN A 532 -26.33 -23.19 20.70
C GLN A 532 -24.99 -23.64 20.07
N ARG A 533 -25.05 -24.54 19.06
CA ARG A 533 -23.85 -24.97 18.32
C ARG A 533 -23.22 -23.79 17.60
N ARG A 534 -24.02 -22.99 16.87
CA ARG A 534 -23.49 -21.83 16.14
C ARG A 534 -22.93 -20.78 17.11
N VAL A 535 -23.58 -20.57 18.25
CA VAL A 535 -23.03 -19.68 19.31
C VAL A 535 -21.68 -20.20 19.84
N THR A 536 -21.52 -21.55 19.97
CA THR A 536 -20.22 -22.14 20.34
C THR A 536 -19.15 -21.90 19.27
N ASP A 537 -19.53 -21.91 17.98
CA ASP A 537 -18.62 -21.58 16.89
C ASP A 537 -18.21 -20.10 16.95
N LEU A 538 -19.16 -19.17 17.17
CA LEU A 538 -18.88 -17.74 17.36
C LEU A 538 -17.96 -17.47 18.56
N ILE A 539 -18.16 -18.18 19.67
CA ILE A 539 -17.24 -18.11 20.84
C ILE A 539 -15.82 -18.58 20.42
N SER A 540 -15.70 -19.58 19.54
CA SER A 540 -14.39 -20.01 19.06
C SER A 540 -13.75 -18.97 18.12
N GLU A 541 -14.55 -18.28 17.31
CA GLU A 541 -14.10 -17.16 16.49
C GLU A 541 -13.59 -16.01 17.37
N LEU A 542 -14.30 -15.64 18.44
CA LEU A 542 -13.87 -14.63 19.41
C LEU A 542 -12.62 -15.03 20.19
N ASP A 543 -12.44 -16.33 20.48
CA ASP A 543 -11.22 -16.90 21.10
C ASP A 543 -10.02 -16.80 20.15
N MET A 544 -10.21 -17.12 18.85
CA MET A 544 -9.17 -16.95 17.83
C MET A 544 -8.76 -15.47 17.63
N LEU A 545 -9.69 -14.55 17.80
CA LEU A 545 -9.43 -13.12 17.74
C LEU A 545 -8.77 -12.56 19.02
N GLY A 546 -8.60 -13.41 20.05
CA GLY A 546 -8.01 -13.02 21.33
C GLY A 546 -8.89 -12.13 22.22
N ILE A 547 -10.19 -11.97 21.89
CA ILE A 547 -11.15 -11.16 22.65
C ILE A 547 -11.64 -11.93 23.88
N VAL A 548 -11.84 -13.24 23.73
CA VAL A 548 -12.27 -14.17 24.77
C VAL A 548 -11.24 -15.29 24.88
N ASN A 549 -10.93 -15.74 26.09
CA ASN A 549 -10.13 -16.93 26.32
C ASN A 549 -11.07 -18.10 26.67
N ALA A 550 -11.24 -19.06 25.77
CA ALA A 550 -12.21 -20.15 25.89
C ALA A 550 -11.54 -21.53 25.93
N VAL A 551 -11.48 -22.13 27.11
CA VAL A 551 -10.85 -23.45 27.36
C VAL A 551 -11.88 -24.55 27.40
N VAL A 552 -11.62 -25.66 26.71
CA VAL A 552 -12.50 -26.84 26.73
C VAL A 552 -12.28 -27.63 28.03
N VAL A 553 -13.31 -27.71 28.88
CA VAL A 553 -13.30 -28.44 30.13
C VAL A 553 -14.23 -29.65 30.05
N SER A 554 -13.75 -30.81 30.53
CA SER A 554 -14.54 -32.05 30.62
C SER A 554 -15.16 -32.18 32.00
N LYS A 555 -16.49 -32.06 32.11
CA LYS A 555 -17.24 -32.24 33.37
C LYS A 555 -17.75 -33.67 33.60
N GLY A 556 -16.99 -34.67 33.12
CA GLY A 556 -17.29 -36.06 33.33
C GLY A 556 -18.64 -36.49 32.72
N ARG A 557 -19.63 -36.88 33.55
CA ARG A 557 -20.94 -37.34 33.09
C ARG A 557 -21.76 -36.26 32.37
N TYR A 558 -21.41 -34.98 32.55
CA TYR A 558 -22.11 -33.81 31.98
C TYR A 558 -21.55 -33.37 30.65
N GLY A 559 -20.55 -34.12 30.11
CA GLY A 559 -20.01 -33.83 28.80
C GLY A 559 -18.86 -32.81 28.80
N ARG A 560 -18.53 -32.30 27.60
CA ARG A 560 -17.54 -31.23 27.39
C ARG A 560 -18.26 -29.90 27.28
N THR A 561 -17.75 -28.88 27.93
CA THR A 561 -18.19 -27.49 27.79
C THR A 561 -16.96 -26.60 27.64
N LYS A 562 -17.12 -25.41 27.04
CA LYS A 562 -16.10 -24.37 27.11
C LYS A 562 -16.33 -23.53 28.35
N GLU A 563 -15.28 -23.27 29.11
CA GLU A 563 -15.21 -22.23 30.12
C GLU A 563 -14.44 -21.06 29.55
N MET A 564 -14.97 -19.86 29.73
CA MET A 564 -14.44 -18.67 29.11
C MET A 564 -14.38 -17.48 30.06
N ASN A 565 -13.43 -16.57 29.76
CA ASN A 565 -13.27 -15.27 30.40
C ASN A 565 -12.93 -14.25 29.32
N LEU A 566 -13.21 -12.97 29.57
CA LEU A 566 -12.74 -11.90 28.66
C LEU A 566 -11.22 -11.76 28.75
N SER A 567 -10.60 -11.48 27.63
CA SER A 567 -9.18 -11.13 27.53
C SER A 567 -8.96 -9.64 27.30
N VAL A 568 -10.06 -8.87 27.19
CA VAL A 568 -10.07 -7.45 26.85
C VAL A 568 -10.73 -6.63 27.97
N PRO A 569 -10.43 -5.33 28.08
CA PRO A 569 -11.04 -4.46 29.09
C PRO A 569 -12.56 -4.37 28.90
N ILE A 570 -13.31 -4.52 30.01
CA ILE A 570 -14.77 -4.59 30.00
C ILE A 570 -15.40 -3.25 29.59
N GLU A 571 -14.97 -2.16 30.25
CA GLU A 571 -15.61 -0.84 30.14
C GLU A 571 -15.50 -0.28 28.71
N GLU A 572 -14.33 -0.37 28.10
CA GLU A 572 -14.05 0.13 26.77
C GLU A 572 -14.74 -0.73 25.70
N THR A 573 -14.71 -2.06 25.87
CA THR A 573 -15.37 -2.98 24.94
C THR A 573 -16.89 -2.83 24.99
N GLU A 574 -17.47 -2.66 26.19
CA GLU A 574 -18.89 -2.39 26.37
C GLU A 574 -19.29 -1.06 25.72
N ALA A 575 -18.48 0.00 25.90
CA ALA A 575 -18.73 1.30 25.26
C ALA A 575 -18.77 1.22 23.73
N VAL A 576 -17.88 0.42 23.13
CA VAL A 576 -17.87 0.18 21.68
C VAL A 576 -19.12 -0.57 21.23
N LEU A 577 -19.52 -1.63 21.94
CA LEU A 577 -20.70 -2.42 21.60
C LEU A 577 -22.00 -1.59 21.74
N THR A 578 -22.11 -0.77 22.78
CA THR A 578 -23.28 0.10 23.01
C THR A 578 -23.32 1.30 22.05
N SER A 579 -22.21 1.63 21.38
CA SER A 579 -22.21 2.60 20.27
C SER A 579 -22.84 2.05 18.98
N ASP A 580 -23.03 0.74 18.87
CA ASP A 580 -23.73 0.11 17.74
C ASP A 580 -25.23 0.39 17.85
N SER A 581 -25.84 0.88 16.76
CA SER A 581 -27.25 1.31 16.71
C SER A 581 -28.26 0.23 17.12
N ARG A 582 -27.87 -1.05 17.08
CA ARG A 582 -28.74 -2.17 17.47
C ARG A 582 -28.60 -2.55 18.93
N LEU A 583 -27.45 -2.33 19.54
CA LEU A 583 -27.14 -2.70 20.92
C LEU A 583 -27.27 -1.50 21.88
N GLY A 584 -27.21 -0.27 21.35
CA GLY A 584 -27.31 0.97 22.13
C GLY A 584 -28.67 1.21 22.78
N ASP A 585 -29.74 0.58 22.26
CA ASP A 585 -31.12 0.72 22.79
C ASP A 585 -31.42 -0.23 23.95
N ILE A 586 -30.44 -1.06 24.39
CA ILE A 586 -30.63 -2.01 25.50
C ILE A 586 -30.51 -1.26 26.82
N GLU A 587 -31.62 -0.69 27.30
CA GLU A 587 -31.66 0.18 28.49
C GLU A 587 -31.48 -0.54 29.83
N ASP A 588 -31.77 -1.81 29.99
CA ASP A 588 -31.67 -2.50 31.31
C ASP A 588 -31.61 -4.02 31.19
N VAL A 589 -30.44 -4.57 30.85
CA VAL A 589 -30.21 -5.99 31.03
C VAL A 589 -29.84 -6.24 32.52
N GLN A 590 -30.81 -6.11 33.40
CA GLN A 590 -30.63 -6.49 34.80
C GLN A 590 -30.20 -7.95 34.91
N PRO A 591 -29.21 -8.25 35.73
CA PRO A 591 -28.47 -9.50 35.69
C PRO A 591 -29.34 -10.68 36.09
N PHE A 592 -29.48 -11.62 35.20
CA PHE A 592 -30.09 -12.91 35.47
C PHE A 592 -29.14 -13.93 36.12
N VAL A 593 -28.11 -13.44 36.79
CA VAL A 593 -27.09 -14.26 37.47
C VAL A 593 -27.60 -14.79 38.84
N GLN A 594 -28.76 -14.33 39.34
CA GLN A 594 -29.32 -14.79 40.63
C GLN A 594 -29.62 -16.30 40.69
N ALA A 595 -29.70 -17.01 39.58
CA ALA A 595 -29.94 -18.46 39.57
C ALA A 595 -28.72 -19.33 39.95
N ARG A 596 -27.53 -18.75 40.12
CA ARG A 596 -26.29 -19.50 40.45
C ARG A 596 -26.09 -19.68 41.94
N PHE A 597 -26.80 -18.93 42.77
CA PHE A 597 -26.64 -18.95 44.25
C PHE A 597 -27.68 -19.77 44.99
N ASP A 598 -28.70 -20.32 44.31
CA ASP A 598 -29.79 -21.09 44.91
C ASP A 598 -29.76 -22.60 44.58
N SER A 599 -28.62 -23.19 44.24
CA SER A 599 -28.50 -24.64 44.04
C SER A 599 -27.33 -25.26 44.79
#